data_6c384293d3cb677469e752a5ab2759cf
#
_entry.id   6c384293d3cb677469e752a5ab2759cf
#
_cell.length_a   1.000
_cell.length_b   1.000
_cell.length_c   1.000
_cell.angle_alpha   90.00
_cell.angle_beta   90.00
_cell.angle_gamma   90.00
#
_symmetry.space_group_name_H-M   'P 1'
#
loop_
_entity.id
_entity.type
_entity.pdbx_description
1 polymer ?
#
loop_
_entity_poly.entity_id
_entity_poly.type
_entity_poly.pdbx_seq_one_letter_code
_entity_poly.pdbx_strand_id
1 'polypeptide(L)'
;MFRNCLIAALSVLITGCSSTDGPVPPEENNGDYLRLSLVMSEASRAESHPDETALDAENGVSDITVFFFNGAAGVNSAAITPFFKAIYVDKGFIRTANSIKVDVPIGEEYEFLDGDRIAVAVNMGDLSGFASLGDLQQHIPAAAWQSLSQGSPSGCSRFTMASAYDTDGAIYRQPDIDGKKRYTASASVERTCARIDLGYDAAQEKAAYIEYSSTAKGNGIVENGRVHLYGLSPVNAMQQPSYALKRVSNGLSDDYSCFDTWHYTGTLPKDGARPAAYVIEPHTAAKTARAAVAADWYGGTAASTLSKSAWDSGLNIATLLRDDKIKFAADGGRAVVVSYTNENTQHYSAHSEKWLTGLLLRAVFVPKTVYSDGSATTHAAYTAGQTFYRYRPTDSSTSEDERVLYFASADAARAYSAAHPADGAEITEYPQGRCFYHMWLRHTVEERDPAIVFPMEYGIVRNHVYRVRFNFHGAGTPTPDIEGPENAEAAIYVRPWNVFRHEQIIL
;
A
#
# COMPACT_ATOMS: atom_id res chain seq x y z
N MET A 1 27.32 -62.55 -49.20
CA MET A 1 27.85 -61.33 -49.89
C MET A 1 27.58 -60.17 -48.96
N PHE A 2 28.59 -59.73 -48.29
CA PHE A 2 28.53 -58.62 -47.31
C PHE A 2 28.57 -57.29 -48.05
N ARG A 3 27.77 -56.33 -47.60
CA ARG A 3 27.96 -54.93 -47.95
C ARG A 3 27.78 -54.08 -46.71
N ASN A 4 28.92 -53.56 -46.24
CA ASN A 4 29.04 -52.59 -45.15
C ASN A 4 28.40 -51.24 -45.56
N CYS A 5 27.51 -50.71 -44.72
CA CYS A 5 27.13 -49.33 -44.75
C CYS A 5 27.81 -48.57 -43.59
N LEU A 6 28.70 -47.68 -43.97
CA LEU A 6 29.40 -46.73 -43.10
C LEU A 6 28.42 -45.64 -42.71
N ILE A 7 28.11 -45.50 -41.44
CA ILE A 7 27.36 -44.35 -40.89
C ILE A 7 28.39 -43.33 -40.39
N ALA A 8 28.47 -42.22 -41.07
CA ALA A 8 29.27 -41.08 -40.63
C ALA A 8 28.46 -40.33 -39.55
N ALA A 9 28.96 -40.35 -38.34
CA ALA A 9 28.41 -39.52 -37.25
C ALA A 9 28.91 -38.08 -37.41
N LEU A 10 28.00 -37.17 -37.73
CA LEU A 10 28.21 -35.73 -37.72
C LEU A 10 28.08 -35.20 -36.30
N SER A 11 29.21 -34.97 -35.62
CA SER A 11 29.25 -34.32 -34.31
C SER A 11 28.99 -32.83 -34.47
N VAL A 12 27.79 -32.39 -34.13
CA VAL A 12 27.50 -30.97 -33.99
C VAL A 12 27.99 -30.54 -32.59
N LEU A 13 29.08 -29.80 -32.56
CA LEU A 13 29.54 -29.06 -31.40
C LEU A 13 28.57 -27.91 -31.14
N ILE A 14 27.64 -28.10 -30.21
CA ILE A 14 26.88 -27.02 -29.62
C ILE A 14 27.79 -26.37 -28.58
N THR A 15 28.43 -25.26 -28.94
CA THR A 15 29.02 -24.33 -27.99
C THR A 15 27.88 -23.63 -27.26
N GLY A 16 27.38 -24.25 -26.23
CA GLY A 16 26.50 -23.59 -25.25
C GLY A 16 27.33 -22.57 -24.48
N CYS A 17 27.09 -21.29 -24.70
CA CYS A 17 27.46 -20.26 -23.74
C CYS A 17 26.63 -20.51 -22.47
N SER A 18 27.19 -21.26 -21.56
CA SER A 18 26.70 -21.23 -20.18
C SER A 18 27.20 -19.94 -19.54
N SER A 19 26.34 -18.92 -19.47
CA SER A 19 26.53 -17.83 -18.53
C SER A 19 26.37 -18.43 -17.14
N THR A 20 27.48 -18.87 -16.56
CA THR A 20 27.57 -19.17 -15.12
C THR A 20 27.70 -17.85 -14.39
N ASP A 21 26.65 -17.06 -14.38
CA ASP A 21 26.46 -16.03 -13.36
C ASP A 21 25.94 -16.71 -12.09
N GLY A 22 26.73 -17.58 -11.51
CA GLY A 22 26.65 -17.90 -10.09
C GLY A 22 26.96 -16.61 -9.32
N PRO A 23 26.37 -16.42 -8.13
CA PRO A 23 26.69 -15.26 -7.30
C PRO A 23 28.22 -15.24 -7.12
N VAL A 24 28.83 -14.15 -7.57
CA VAL A 24 30.26 -13.89 -7.36
C VAL A 24 30.49 -14.02 -5.85
N PRO A 25 31.36 -14.92 -5.36
CA PRO A 25 31.67 -14.98 -3.96
C PRO A 25 32.09 -13.58 -3.52
N PRO A 26 31.63 -13.06 -2.38
CA PRO A 26 32.10 -11.78 -1.90
C PRO A 26 33.61 -11.80 -1.86
N GLU A 27 34.25 -10.73 -2.34
CA GLU A 27 35.70 -10.54 -2.13
C GLU A 27 35.97 -10.83 -0.66
N GLU A 28 36.88 -11.76 -0.37
CA GLU A 28 37.24 -12.09 0.99
C GLU A 28 37.66 -10.81 1.68
N ASN A 29 36.87 -10.37 2.64
CA ASN A 29 37.12 -9.15 3.37
C ASN A 29 38.32 -9.42 4.29
N ASN A 30 39.51 -9.00 3.88
CA ASN A 30 40.78 -9.26 4.58
C ASN A 30 40.92 -8.41 5.85
N GLY A 31 39.94 -7.61 6.24
CA GLY A 31 39.90 -6.76 7.44
C GLY A 31 38.95 -7.27 8.52
N ASP A 32 38.90 -6.54 9.62
CA ASP A 32 37.89 -6.72 10.65
C ASP A 32 36.53 -6.30 10.13
N TYR A 33 35.48 -7.10 10.35
CA TYR A 33 34.15 -6.79 9.83
C TYR A 33 33.01 -7.27 10.74
N LEU A 34 31.87 -6.60 10.57
CA LEU A 34 30.58 -7.02 11.08
C LEU A 34 29.74 -7.61 9.92
N ARG A 35 29.36 -8.88 10.00
CA ARG A 35 28.38 -9.46 9.09
C ARG A 35 26.99 -9.08 9.54
N LEU A 36 26.38 -8.20 8.79
CA LEU A 36 25.02 -7.71 9.02
C LEU A 36 24.03 -8.56 8.22
N SER A 37 22.97 -9.03 8.88
CA SER A 37 21.80 -9.62 8.25
C SER A 37 20.61 -8.67 8.40
N LEU A 38 20.10 -8.14 7.29
CA LEU A 38 18.86 -7.40 7.26
C LEU A 38 17.70 -8.36 7.10
N VAL A 39 16.80 -8.37 8.05
CA VAL A 39 15.56 -9.12 8.03
C VAL A 39 14.42 -8.11 7.91
N MET A 40 13.46 -8.36 7.02
CA MET A 40 12.28 -7.50 6.98
C MET A 40 11.42 -7.81 8.19
N SER A 41 11.03 -6.76 8.87
CA SER A 41 10.13 -6.85 10.01
C SER A 41 8.86 -7.58 9.61
N GLU A 42 8.54 -8.65 10.33
CA GLU A 42 7.17 -9.12 10.38
C GLU A 42 6.37 -8.03 11.11
N ALA A 43 5.53 -7.32 10.40
CA ALA A 43 4.52 -6.52 11.09
C ALA A 43 3.73 -7.49 11.95
N SER A 44 3.60 -7.20 13.25
CA SER A 44 3.01 -8.11 14.21
C SER A 44 1.65 -8.59 13.72
N ARG A 45 1.43 -9.88 13.81
CA ARG A 45 0.23 -10.57 13.36
C ARG A 45 -1.02 -10.00 14.04
N ALA A 46 -1.72 -9.12 13.35
CA ALA A 46 -3.13 -8.97 13.57
C ALA A 46 -3.82 -9.95 12.64
N GLU A 47 -4.35 -11.01 13.22
CA GLU A 47 -5.16 -12.04 12.58
C GLU A 47 -4.51 -12.93 11.49
N SER A 48 -5.01 -14.15 11.34
CA SER A 48 -4.61 -15.32 10.58
C SER A 48 -4.52 -15.16 9.04
N HIS A 49 -4.09 -14.02 8.54
CA HIS A 49 -3.90 -13.83 7.10
C HIS A 49 -2.45 -14.06 6.72
N PRO A 50 -2.17 -14.78 5.62
CA PRO A 50 -0.81 -14.94 5.13
C PRO A 50 -0.21 -13.58 4.76
N ASP A 51 1.05 -13.40 5.12
CA ASP A 51 1.82 -12.20 4.80
C ASP A 51 1.85 -11.93 3.29
N GLU A 52 1.83 -10.65 2.91
CA GLU A 52 1.95 -10.27 1.52
C GLU A 52 3.39 -10.27 1.06
N THR A 53 3.63 -11.02 -0.01
CA THR A 53 4.96 -11.09 -0.60
C THR A 53 5.28 -9.78 -1.34
N ALA A 54 6.46 -9.24 -1.10
CA ALA A 54 6.97 -8.13 -1.86
C ALA A 54 7.34 -8.53 -3.30
N LEU A 55 7.26 -7.57 -4.21
CA LEU A 55 7.82 -7.68 -5.55
C LEU A 55 9.35 -7.60 -5.48
N ASP A 56 10.05 -8.17 -6.46
CA ASP A 56 11.52 -8.15 -6.48
C ASP A 56 12.11 -6.74 -6.43
N ALA A 57 11.49 -5.79 -7.12
CA ALA A 57 11.90 -4.39 -7.13
C ALA A 57 11.73 -3.70 -5.76
N GLU A 58 10.80 -4.18 -4.93
CA GLU A 58 10.54 -3.65 -3.59
C GLU A 58 11.57 -4.09 -2.56
N ASN A 59 12.40 -5.08 -2.90
CA ASN A 59 13.41 -5.69 -2.03
C ASN A 59 14.84 -5.23 -2.36
N GLY A 60 15.00 -4.30 -3.29
CA GLY A 60 16.31 -3.82 -3.71
C GLY A 60 17.01 -3.02 -2.62
N VAL A 61 18.22 -3.40 -2.24
CA VAL A 61 19.13 -2.63 -1.39
C VAL A 61 20.30 -2.13 -2.22
N SER A 62 20.51 -0.82 -2.24
CA SER A 62 21.60 -0.16 -2.95
C SER A 62 22.64 0.40 -2.01
N ASP A 63 22.22 0.81 -0.84
CA ASP A 63 23.09 1.40 0.18
C ASP A 63 22.51 1.20 1.58
N ILE A 64 23.40 1.20 2.57
CA ILE A 64 23.06 1.11 4.00
C ILE A 64 23.99 2.04 4.77
N THR A 65 23.43 2.79 5.72
CA THR A 65 24.22 3.38 6.81
C THR A 65 23.94 2.59 8.09
N VAL A 66 24.99 2.09 8.71
CA VAL A 66 24.95 1.34 9.97
C VAL A 66 25.44 2.25 11.08
N PHE A 67 24.61 2.47 12.09
CA PHE A 67 24.90 3.28 13.26
C PHE A 67 25.16 2.40 14.46
N PHE A 68 26.26 2.63 15.15
CA PHE A 68 26.68 1.85 16.31
C PHE A 68 26.50 2.68 17.58
N PHE A 69 25.83 2.12 18.58
CA PHE A 69 25.53 2.80 19.83
C PHE A 69 25.48 1.83 21.02
N ASN A 70 25.61 2.37 22.24
CA ASN A 70 25.46 1.56 23.44
C ASN A 70 24.00 1.42 23.81
N GLY A 71 23.47 0.20 23.71
CA GLY A 71 22.06 -0.13 23.95
C GLY A 71 21.62 -0.12 25.41
N ALA A 72 22.57 -0.08 26.36
CA ALA A 72 22.26 -0.03 27.79
C ALA A 72 21.63 1.31 28.23
N ALA A 73 21.72 2.34 27.38
CA ALA A 73 21.19 3.67 27.68
C ALA A 73 19.67 3.82 27.56
N GLY A 74 18.94 2.77 27.15
CA GLY A 74 17.49 2.81 26.97
C GLY A 74 17.06 3.66 25.78
N VAL A 75 16.64 3.05 24.69
CA VAL A 75 16.31 3.71 23.43
C VAL A 75 14.98 4.51 23.50
N ASN A 76 14.21 4.31 24.56
CA ASN A 76 12.85 4.88 24.75
C ASN A 76 12.82 6.28 25.38
N SER A 77 13.94 6.90 25.67
CA SER A 77 13.90 8.26 26.15
C SER A 77 14.18 9.22 25.00
N ALA A 78 13.57 10.40 25.05
CA ALA A 78 13.99 11.56 24.25
C ALA A 78 15.48 11.93 24.47
N ALA A 79 16.20 11.17 25.28
CA ALA A 79 17.63 11.27 25.47
C ALA A 79 18.36 10.91 24.18
N ILE A 80 19.13 11.84 23.69
CA ILE A 80 20.01 11.71 22.54
C ILE A 80 21.03 10.61 22.87
N THR A 81 20.80 9.39 22.35
CA THR A 81 21.80 8.32 22.45
C THR A 81 22.86 8.58 21.39
N PRO A 82 24.13 8.87 21.79
CA PRO A 82 25.17 9.17 20.82
C PRO A 82 25.55 7.91 20.03
N PHE A 83 25.86 8.09 18.77
CA PHE A 83 26.55 7.10 17.98
C PHE A 83 28.06 7.22 18.24
N PHE A 84 28.71 6.11 18.54
CA PHE A 84 30.16 6.11 18.62
C PHE A 84 30.79 5.86 17.25
N LYS A 85 30.05 5.32 16.29
CA LYS A 85 30.45 5.18 14.90
C LYS A 85 29.23 5.07 13.99
N ALA A 86 29.38 5.55 12.76
CA ALA A 86 28.45 5.28 11.67
C ALA A 86 29.25 4.90 10.42
N ILE A 87 28.81 3.89 9.68
CA ILE A 87 29.50 3.37 8.50
C ILE A 87 28.52 3.29 7.34
N TYR A 88 28.86 3.91 6.24
CA TYR A 88 28.14 3.83 4.99
C TYR A 88 28.70 2.71 4.10
N VAL A 89 27.82 1.90 3.50
CA VAL A 89 28.16 0.80 2.61
C VAL A 89 27.23 0.84 1.40
N ASP A 90 27.80 0.82 0.19
CA ASP A 90 27.08 0.91 -1.09
C ASP A 90 27.30 -0.29 -2.03
N LYS A 91 27.91 -1.36 -1.53
CA LYS A 91 28.25 -2.56 -2.29
C LYS A 91 28.35 -3.79 -1.41
N GLY A 92 28.46 -4.98 -2.05
CA GLY A 92 28.69 -6.22 -1.33
C GLY A 92 27.43 -6.87 -0.74
N PHE A 93 26.23 -6.45 -1.20
CA PHE A 93 24.96 -7.00 -0.75
C PHE A 93 24.70 -8.38 -1.36
N ILE A 94 24.44 -9.36 -0.51
CA ILE A 94 24.11 -10.72 -0.92
C ILE A 94 22.67 -11.00 -0.51
N ARG A 95 21.81 -11.21 -1.50
CA ARG A 95 20.42 -11.61 -1.26
C ARG A 95 20.35 -13.11 -1.00
N THR A 96 19.69 -13.50 0.08
CA THR A 96 19.32 -14.88 0.41
C THR A 96 17.80 -15.04 0.33
N ALA A 97 17.27 -16.23 0.58
CA ALA A 97 15.83 -16.46 0.61
C ALA A 97 15.11 -15.58 1.65
N ASN A 98 15.74 -15.32 2.81
CA ASN A 98 15.06 -14.69 3.96
C ASN A 98 15.77 -13.42 4.48
N SER A 99 16.86 -12.99 3.87
CA SER A 99 17.63 -11.84 4.33
C SER A 99 18.50 -11.24 3.24
N ILE A 100 18.98 -10.03 3.49
CA ILE A 100 20.08 -9.43 2.73
C ILE A 100 21.27 -9.36 3.68
N LYS A 101 22.40 -9.89 3.25
CA LYS A 101 23.64 -9.90 4.04
C LYS A 101 24.65 -8.95 3.44
N VAL A 102 25.42 -8.33 4.30
CA VAL A 102 26.55 -7.47 3.91
C VAL A 102 27.64 -7.51 4.98
N ASP A 103 28.90 -7.49 4.56
CA ASP A 103 30.04 -7.36 5.45
C ASP A 103 30.42 -5.90 5.58
N VAL A 104 30.22 -5.35 6.78
CA VAL A 104 30.48 -3.95 7.12
C VAL A 104 31.91 -3.84 7.66
N PRO A 105 32.84 -3.11 7.00
CA PRO A 105 34.21 -2.95 7.48
C PRO A 105 34.24 -2.06 8.72
N ILE A 106 34.76 -2.56 9.86
CA ILE A 106 34.70 -1.86 11.13
C ILE A 106 36.01 -1.17 11.54
N GLY A 107 37.14 -1.52 10.95
CA GLY A 107 38.45 -1.04 11.34
C GLY A 107 39.03 -1.79 12.56
N GLU A 108 40.34 -1.88 12.61
CA GLU A 108 41.07 -2.67 13.63
C GLU A 108 41.00 -2.06 15.04
N GLU A 109 40.76 -0.73 15.13
CA GLU A 109 40.68 0.04 16.37
C GLU A 109 39.40 -0.22 17.18
N TYR A 110 38.38 -0.86 16.56
CA TYR A 110 37.09 -1.07 17.24
C TYR A 110 37.00 -2.45 17.89
N GLU A 111 36.48 -2.45 19.11
CA GLU A 111 36.06 -3.64 19.83
C GLU A 111 34.70 -3.37 20.45
N PHE A 112 33.70 -4.18 20.02
CA PHE A 112 32.35 -4.05 20.54
C PHE A 112 32.23 -4.73 21.89
N LEU A 113 31.51 -4.06 22.79
CA LEU A 113 31.22 -4.54 24.14
C LEU A 113 29.86 -5.19 24.21
N ASP A 114 29.66 -6.00 25.28
CA ASP A 114 28.32 -6.52 25.59
C ASP A 114 27.33 -5.37 25.77
N GLY A 115 26.22 -5.45 25.07
CA GLY A 115 25.19 -4.39 25.07
C GLY A 115 25.29 -3.38 23.94
N ASP A 116 26.37 -3.40 23.15
CA ASP A 116 26.44 -2.59 21.94
C ASP A 116 25.46 -3.09 20.89
N ARG A 117 24.86 -2.15 20.18
CA ARG A 117 23.80 -2.36 19.20
C ARG A 117 24.00 -1.57 17.94
N ILE A 118 23.25 -1.95 16.92
CA ILE A 118 23.15 -1.19 15.68
C ILE A 118 21.73 -0.70 15.43
N ALA A 119 21.64 0.45 14.76
CA ALA A 119 20.48 0.84 13.96
C ALA A 119 20.91 0.95 12.50
N VAL A 120 19.98 0.82 11.58
CA VAL A 120 20.27 0.90 10.14
C VAL A 120 19.30 1.81 9.42
N ALA A 121 19.82 2.52 8.41
CA ALA A 121 19.07 3.22 7.39
C ALA A 121 19.45 2.63 6.03
N VAL A 122 18.47 2.27 5.22
CA VAL A 122 18.63 1.57 3.94
C VAL A 122 18.08 2.41 2.81
N ASN A 123 18.81 2.53 1.71
CA ASN A 123 18.44 3.33 0.54
C ASN A 123 18.20 4.82 0.84
N MET A 124 18.82 5.37 1.87
CA MET A 124 18.70 6.77 2.28
C MET A 124 19.96 7.59 1.96
N GLY A 125 20.96 6.95 1.31
CA GLY A 125 22.26 7.56 1.05
C GLY A 125 23.17 7.55 2.25
N ASP A 126 24.25 8.32 2.16
CA ASP A 126 25.27 8.42 3.21
C ASP A 126 24.79 9.31 4.36
N LEU A 127 24.44 8.70 5.48
CA LEU A 127 24.06 9.35 6.73
C LEU A 127 25.16 9.19 7.81
N SER A 128 26.39 8.81 7.43
CA SER A 128 27.48 8.56 8.38
C SER A 128 27.91 9.80 9.18
N GLY A 129 27.46 10.98 8.76
CA GLY A 129 27.65 12.23 9.49
C GLY A 129 26.70 12.45 10.69
N PHE A 130 25.70 11.58 10.91
CA PHE A 130 24.82 11.69 12.07
C PHE A 130 25.56 11.33 13.37
N ALA A 131 25.34 12.15 14.39
CA ALA A 131 26.03 12.01 15.66
C ALA A 131 25.22 11.22 16.72
N SER A 132 23.91 11.09 16.54
CA SER A 132 23.03 10.53 17.55
C SER A 132 21.81 9.84 16.96
N LEU A 133 21.18 9.01 17.80
CA LEU A 133 19.88 8.43 17.49
C LEU A 133 18.81 9.51 17.27
N GLY A 134 18.93 10.66 17.96
CA GLY A 134 18.03 11.80 17.77
C GLY A 134 18.09 12.36 16.34
N ASP A 135 19.26 12.38 15.70
CA ASP A 135 19.39 12.81 14.31
C ASP A 135 18.63 11.86 13.38
N LEU A 136 18.76 10.56 13.60
CA LEU A 136 18.04 9.54 12.82
C LEU A 136 16.53 9.58 13.08
N GLN A 137 16.11 9.81 14.31
CA GLN A 137 14.70 9.95 14.68
C GLN A 137 14.02 11.15 14.03
N GLN A 138 14.77 12.21 13.76
CA GLN A 138 14.26 13.43 13.12
C GLN A 138 14.43 13.41 11.61
N HIS A 139 15.21 12.47 11.09
CA HIS A 139 15.48 12.40 9.66
C HIS A 139 14.24 12.05 8.85
N ILE A 140 13.98 12.83 7.80
CA ILE A 140 12.99 12.57 6.79
C ILE A 140 13.75 12.32 5.48
N PRO A 141 13.67 11.12 4.87
CA PRO A 141 14.34 10.84 3.62
C PRO A 141 13.81 11.75 2.49
N ALA A 142 14.64 12.01 1.50
CA ALA A 142 14.24 12.83 0.35
C ALA A 142 13.09 12.19 -0.46
N ALA A 143 13.01 10.87 -0.47
CA ALA A 143 11.91 10.10 -1.09
C ALA A 143 11.77 8.76 -0.36
N ALA A 144 10.56 8.21 -0.31
CA ALA A 144 10.31 6.89 0.25
C ALA A 144 10.58 5.75 -0.77
N TRP A 145 10.61 6.07 -2.04
CA TRP A 145 11.00 5.18 -3.15
C TRP A 145 11.47 6.01 -4.36
N GLN A 146 12.15 5.37 -5.29
CA GLN A 146 12.46 5.95 -6.60
C GLN A 146 11.46 5.45 -7.63
N SER A 147 10.96 6.35 -8.47
CA SER A 147 10.11 6.00 -9.60
C SER A 147 10.87 6.25 -10.89
N LEU A 148 10.97 5.21 -11.75
CA LEU A 148 11.59 5.30 -13.06
C LEU A 148 10.65 5.88 -14.13
N SER A 149 9.33 5.86 -13.86
CA SER A 149 8.32 6.44 -14.73
C SER A 149 7.19 7.01 -13.91
N GLN A 150 6.73 8.21 -14.26
CA GLN A 150 5.58 8.81 -13.57
C GLN A 150 4.33 7.94 -13.76
N GLY A 151 3.70 7.56 -12.66
CA GLY A 151 2.37 6.95 -12.64
C GLY A 151 2.30 5.44 -12.81
N SER A 152 3.42 4.71 -12.91
CA SER A 152 3.40 3.25 -12.92
C SER A 152 4.08 2.66 -11.68
N PRO A 153 3.37 1.84 -10.89
CA PRO A 153 3.98 1.13 -9.76
C PRO A 153 5.12 0.21 -10.16
N SER A 154 5.08 -0.39 -11.35
CA SER A 154 6.12 -1.31 -11.85
C SER A 154 7.49 -0.67 -12.05
N GLY A 155 7.54 0.66 -12.15
CA GLY A 155 8.79 1.41 -12.23
C GLY A 155 9.36 1.84 -10.88
N CYS A 156 8.72 1.50 -9.77
CA CYS A 156 9.18 1.88 -8.43
C CYS A 156 10.25 0.92 -7.91
N SER A 157 11.29 1.47 -7.30
CA SER A 157 12.42 0.71 -6.76
C SER A 157 13.10 1.49 -5.63
N ARG A 158 14.14 0.91 -5.02
CA ARG A 158 14.95 1.55 -3.98
C ARG A 158 14.11 2.16 -2.87
N PHE A 159 13.25 1.31 -2.29
CA PHE A 159 12.42 1.72 -1.15
C PHE A 159 13.29 2.02 0.06
N THR A 160 13.08 3.18 0.67
CA THR A 160 13.77 3.53 1.91
C THR A 160 13.23 2.70 3.05
N MET A 161 14.15 2.22 3.90
CA MET A 161 13.84 1.37 5.04
C MET A 161 14.70 1.77 6.22
N ALA A 162 14.23 1.49 7.43
CA ALA A 162 15.01 1.70 8.65
C ALA A 162 14.72 0.62 9.67
N SER A 163 15.55 0.52 10.70
CA SER A 163 15.33 -0.37 11.83
C SER A 163 13.93 -0.26 12.38
N ALA A 164 13.27 -1.41 12.56
CA ALA A 164 11.89 -1.50 13.06
C ALA A 164 11.83 -1.58 14.58
N TYR A 165 12.85 -2.19 15.22
CA TYR A 165 12.83 -2.50 16.65
C TYR A 165 14.14 -2.16 17.34
N ASP A 166 14.04 -1.82 18.61
CA ASP A 166 15.18 -1.60 19.50
C ASP A 166 15.77 -2.89 20.07
N THR A 167 14.98 -3.96 20.08
CA THR A 167 15.40 -5.27 20.60
C THR A 167 16.35 -6.01 19.66
N ASP A 168 16.34 -5.63 18.40
CA ASP A 168 17.23 -6.15 17.37
C ASP A 168 18.58 -5.41 17.36
N GLY A 169 19.49 -5.89 16.53
CA GLY A 169 20.75 -5.19 16.30
C GLY A 169 21.82 -5.45 17.37
N ALA A 170 21.63 -6.38 18.29
CA ALA A 170 22.67 -6.81 19.20
C ALA A 170 23.88 -7.36 18.42
N ILE A 171 25.08 -6.97 18.85
CA ILE A 171 26.35 -7.35 18.22
C ILE A 171 26.93 -8.54 18.96
N TYR A 172 27.28 -9.59 18.23
CA TYR A 172 27.84 -10.82 18.77
C TYR A 172 29.25 -11.05 18.22
N ARG A 173 30.21 -11.22 19.13
CA ARG A 173 31.58 -11.63 18.77
C ARG A 173 31.56 -13.05 18.20
N GLN A 174 32.29 -13.25 17.11
CA GLN A 174 32.54 -14.55 16.50
C GLN A 174 34.01 -14.93 16.70
N PRO A 175 34.38 -16.23 16.58
CA PRO A 175 35.78 -16.64 16.57
C PRO A 175 36.57 -15.91 15.50
N ASP A 176 37.77 -15.45 15.83
CA ASP A 176 38.65 -14.79 14.86
C ASP A 176 39.12 -15.84 13.82
N ILE A 177 39.25 -15.37 12.59
CA ILE A 177 39.83 -16.16 11.50
C ILE A 177 40.98 -15.32 10.94
N ASP A 178 42.14 -15.95 10.79
CA ASP A 178 43.36 -15.33 10.31
C ASP A 178 43.77 -14.05 11.07
N GLY A 179 43.48 -14.04 12.38
CA GLY A 179 43.78 -12.91 13.27
C GLY A 179 42.87 -11.69 13.09
N LYS A 180 41.78 -11.83 12.32
CA LYS A 180 40.79 -10.73 12.08
C LYS A 180 39.57 -10.92 12.97
N LYS A 181 39.12 -9.81 13.58
CA LYS A 181 37.91 -9.75 14.40
C LYS A 181 36.68 -9.90 13.57
N ARG A 182 35.77 -10.74 14.00
CA ARG A 182 34.50 -10.99 13.33
C ARG A 182 33.33 -10.80 14.28
N TYR A 183 32.33 -10.11 13.78
CA TYR A 183 31.08 -9.89 14.50
C TYR A 183 29.89 -10.23 13.63
N THR A 184 28.76 -10.50 14.25
CA THR A 184 27.48 -10.68 13.58
C THR A 184 26.43 -9.83 14.25
N ALA A 185 25.53 -9.28 13.46
CA ALA A 185 24.31 -8.64 13.94
C ALA A 185 23.16 -8.90 12.98
N SER A 186 21.94 -8.86 13.50
CA SER A 186 20.73 -8.92 12.71
C SER A 186 19.87 -7.71 13.03
N ALA A 187 19.34 -7.06 12.02
CA ALA A 187 18.43 -5.93 12.18
C ALA A 187 17.15 -6.16 11.37
N SER A 188 16.01 -6.09 12.03
CA SER A 188 14.72 -6.02 11.34
C SER A 188 14.52 -4.62 10.79
N VAL A 189 14.17 -4.52 9.52
CA VAL A 189 13.91 -3.24 8.86
C VAL A 189 12.48 -3.20 8.34
N GLU A 190 11.91 -2.01 8.30
CA GLU A 190 10.59 -1.74 7.73
C GLU A 190 10.69 -0.65 6.66
N ARG A 191 9.87 -0.75 5.60
CA ARG A 191 9.76 0.31 4.59
C ARG A 191 9.08 1.53 5.17
N THR A 192 9.51 2.72 4.76
CA THR A 192 8.94 3.99 5.24
C THR A 192 7.63 4.39 4.55
N CYS A 193 7.10 3.54 3.68
CA CYS A 193 5.86 3.74 2.95
C CYS A 193 4.95 2.52 3.02
N ALA A 194 3.74 2.65 2.49
CA ALA A 194 2.74 1.60 2.33
C ALA A 194 2.46 1.32 0.85
N ARG A 195 1.87 0.16 0.56
CA ARG A 195 1.43 -0.27 -0.78
C ARG A 195 -0.10 -0.38 -0.82
N ILE A 196 -0.70 0.03 -1.92
CA ILE A 196 -2.13 -0.11 -2.19
C ILE A 196 -2.30 -1.10 -3.34
N ASP A 197 -3.06 -2.17 -3.10
CA ASP A 197 -3.38 -3.19 -4.08
C ASP A 197 -4.88 -3.19 -4.38
N LEU A 198 -5.25 -3.42 -5.64
CA LEU A 198 -6.61 -3.75 -6.05
C LEU A 198 -6.75 -5.27 -6.16
N GLY A 199 -7.54 -5.87 -5.28
CA GLY A 199 -7.90 -7.29 -5.32
C GLY A 199 -9.16 -7.53 -6.15
N TYR A 200 -9.18 -8.62 -6.94
CA TYR A 200 -10.32 -9.00 -7.78
C TYR A 200 -10.31 -10.51 -8.06
N ASP A 201 -11.44 -11.05 -8.49
CA ASP A 201 -11.52 -12.45 -8.90
C ASP A 201 -11.11 -12.62 -10.36
N ALA A 202 -10.44 -13.71 -10.69
CA ALA A 202 -9.96 -13.96 -12.05
C ALA A 202 -11.05 -13.88 -13.12
N ALA A 203 -12.29 -14.27 -12.79
CA ALA A 203 -13.44 -14.21 -13.69
C ALA A 203 -13.89 -12.78 -14.03
N GLN A 204 -13.56 -11.81 -13.17
CA GLN A 204 -13.89 -10.40 -13.35
C GLN A 204 -12.96 -9.71 -14.35
N GLU A 205 -11.79 -10.28 -14.61
CA GLU A 205 -10.79 -9.70 -15.49
C GLU A 205 -11.23 -9.70 -16.94
N LYS A 206 -11.26 -8.53 -17.58
CA LYS A 206 -11.46 -8.33 -19.01
C LYS A 206 -10.23 -7.62 -19.60
N ALA A 207 -10.11 -7.59 -20.91
CA ALA A 207 -8.93 -7.00 -21.55
C ALA A 207 -8.70 -5.52 -21.23
N ALA A 208 -9.78 -4.76 -20.98
CA ALA A 208 -9.71 -3.32 -20.79
C ALA A 208 -10.22 -2.83 -19.42
N TYR A 209 -10.87 -3.69 -18.64
CA TYR A 209 -11.51 -3.32 -17.37
C TYR A 209 -11.68 -4.54 -16.46
N ILE A 210 -12.04 -4.29 -15.22
CA ILE A 210 -12.53 -5.32 -14.30
C ILE A 210 -14.05 -5.18 -14.18
N GLU A 211 -14.79 -6.28 -14.36
CA GLU A 211 -16.24 -6.31 -14.31
C GLU A 211 -16.75 -6.77 -12.95
N TYR A 212 -17.61 -5.97 -12.35
CA TYR A 212 -18.27 -6.28 -11.10
C TYR A 212 -19.78 -6.35 -11.30
N SER A 213 -20.46 -7.26 -10.60
CA SER A 213 -21.90 -7.16 -10.43
C SER A 213 -22.22 -6.04 -9.42
N SER A 214 -23.26 -5.27 -9.69
CA SER A 214 -23.78 -4.25 -8.80
C SER A 214 -25.11 -4.70 -8.21
N THR A 215 -25.24 -4.54 -6.88
CA THR A 215 -26.45 -4.91 -6.13
C THR A 215 -27.12 -3.66 -5.57
N ALA A 216 -28.42 -3.73 -5.31
CA ALA A 216 -29.09 -2.69 -4.54
C ALA A 216 -28.59 -2.72 -3.09
N LYS A 217 -28.49 -1.53 -2.48
CA LYS A 217 -28.18 -1.39 -1.06
C LYS A 217 -29.42 -1.82 -0.25
N GLY A 218 -29.30 -2.87 0.57
CA GLY A 218 -30.42 -3.37 1.37
C GLY A 218 -30.51 -4.89 1.42
N ASN A 219 -31.54 -5.43 2.08
CA ASN A 219 -31.68 -6.86 2.39
C ASN A 219 -32.02 -7.78 1.21
N GLY A 220 -32.19 -7.26 0.01
CA GLY A 220 -32.45 -8.03 -1.20
C GLY A 220 -31.27 -8.00 -2.15
N ILE A 221 -30.54 -9.10 -2.30
CA ILE A 221 -29.45 -9.23 -3.26
C ILE A 221 -30.04 -9.30 -4.67
N VAL A 222 -30.41 -8.17 -5.25
CA VAL A 222 -30.85 -8.10 -6.65
C VAL A 222 -29.78 -7.34 -7.44
N GLU A 223 -29.15 -8.02 -8.39
CA GLU A 223 -28.26 -7.38 -9.35
C GLU A 223 -29.06 -6.32 -10.14
N ASN A 224 -28.67 -5.03 -9.99
CA ASN A 224 -29.30 -3.92 -10.69
C ASN A 224 -28.49 -3.44 -11.90
N GLY A 225 -27.26 -3.96 -12.08
CA GLY A 225 -26.40 -3.62 -13.19
C GLY A 225 -25.02 -4.26 -13.06
N ARG A 226 -24.12 -3.76 -13.89
CA ARG A 226 -22.69 -4.09 -13.88
C ARG A 226 -21.86 -2.83 -13.85
N VAL A 227 -20.71 -2.91 -13.19
CA VAL A 227 -19.71 -1.86 -13.14
C VAL A 227 -18.48 -2.32 -13.90
N HIS A 228 -18.13 -1.61 -14.95
CA HIS A 228 -16.90 -1.80 -15.68
C HIS A 228 -15.86 -0.79 -15.15
N LEU A 229 -14.96 -1.24 -14.29
CA LEU A 229 -13.91 -0.41 -13.71
C LEU A 229 -12.75 -0.24 -14.69
N TYR A 230 -12.57 0.98 -15.21
CA TYR A 230 -11.53 1.31 -16.20
C TYR A 230 -10.29 1.93 -15.60
N GLY A 231 -10.40 2.55 -14.44
CA GLY A 231 -9.27 3.22 -13.83
C GLY A 231 -9.53 3.62 -12.40
N LEU A 232 -8.46 3.98 -11.74
CA LEU A 232 -8.49 4.48 -10.36
C LEU A 232 -7.34 5.46 -10.12
N SER A 233 -7.50 6.28 -9.10
CA SER A 233 -6.48 7.23 -8.68
C SER A 233 -6.48 7.33 -7.17
N PRO A 234 -5.33 7.26 -6.50
CA PRO A 234 -5.23 7.67 -5.12
C PRO A 234 -5.60 9.15 -4.98
N VAL A 235 -6.32 9.48 -3.94
CA VAL A 235 -6.65 10.87 -3.56
C VAL A 235 -6.16 11.12 -2.15
N ASN A 236 -5.73 12.35 -1.89
CA ASN A 236 -5.18 12.76 -0.60
C ASN A 236 -4.03 11.86 -0.09
N ALA A 237 -3.25 11.28 -1.00
CA ALA A 237 -2.04 10.56 -0.63
C ALA A 237 -0.93 11.56 -0.27
N MET A 238 -0.23 11.34 0.85
CA MET A 238 0.85 12.21 1.29
C MET A 238 2.00 12.22 0.29
N GLN A 239 2.46 13.42 -0.11
CA GLN A 239 3.59 13.59 -1.01
C GLN A 239 4.93 13.44 -0.30
N GLN A 240 5.03 13.99 0.91
CA GLN A 240 6.28 13.96 1.67
C GLN A 240 6.47 12.61 2.36
N PRO A 241 7.70 12.07 2.36
CA PRO A 241 8.04 10.90 3.14
C PRO A 241 7.86 11.14 4.65
N SER A 242 7.69 10.06 5.38
CA SER A 242 7.64 10.08 6.82
C SER A 242 9.05 10.04 7.44
N TYR A 243 9.12 10.10 8.76
CA TYR A 243 10.38 9.96 9.48
C TYR A 243 11.08 8.63 9.16
N ALA A 244 12.41 8.61 9.18
CA ALA A 244 13.17 7.38 8.98
C ALA A 244 12.75 6.29 9.99
N LEU A 245 12.72 6.62 11.27
CA LEU A 245 12.20 5.74 12.31
C LEU A 245 10.73 6.01 12.58
N LYS A 246 9.92 4.95 12.66
CA LYS A 246 8.51 5.06 12.99
C LYS A 246 8.33 5.65 14.38
N ARG A 247 7.43 6.59 14.52
CA ARG A 247 7.04 7.20 15.80
C ARG A 247 5.68 6.70 16.20
N VAL A 248 5.56 6.18 17.42
CA VAL A 248 4.28 5.73 17.98
C VAL A 248 4.00 6.53 19.24
N SER A 249 2.83 7.12 19.33
CA SER A 249 2.43 7.95 20.48
C SER A 249 2.30 7.14 21.76
N ASN A 250 2.54 7.80 22.88
CA ASN A 250 2.28 7.25 24.21
C ASN A 250 0.81 7.53 24.59
N GLY A 251 -0.11 6.72 24.06
CA GLY A 251 -1.53 6.98 24.18
C GLY A 251 -2.00 8.14 23.31
N LEU A 252 -3.04 8.84 23.72
CA LEU A 252 -3.56 10.05 23.06
C LEU A 252 -2.75 11.27 23.49
N SER A 253 -1.50 11.37 23.07
CA SER A 253 -0.58 12.47 23.36
C SER A 253 0.37 12.69 22.20
N ASP A 254 1.10 13.83 22.21
CA ASP A 254 2.15 14.12 21.24
C ASP A 254 3.51 13.51 21.63
N ASP A 255 3.60 12.95 22.84
CA ASP A 255 4.78 12.18 23.24
C ASP A 255 4.82 10.87 22.45
N TYR A 256 6.01 10.49 22.02
CA TYR A 256 6.21 9.29 21.19
C TYR A 256 7.44 8.50 21.60
N SER A 257 7.41 7.22 21.26
CA SER A 257 8.56 6.33 21.24
C SER A 257 8.96 6.03 19.80
N CYS A 258 10.27 5.90 19.57
CA CYS A 258 10.82 5.26 18.37
C CYS A 258 11.33 3.90 18.75
N PHE A 259 11.44 2.98 17.80
CA PHE A 259 11.75 1.57 18.05
C PHE A 259 10.76 0.92 19.03
N ASP A 260 9.51 1.27 18.92
CA ASP A 260 8.52 0.67 19.80
C ASP A 260 8.44 -0.84 19.53
N THR A 261 8.57 -1.63 20.61
CA THR A 261 8.27 -3.07 20.61
C THR A 261 6.81 -3.36 20.32
N TRP A 262 5.96 -2.34 20.45
CA TRP A 262 4.57 -2.38 20.06
C TRP A 262 4.48 -2.16 18.54
N HIS A 263 4.46 -3.26 17.83
CA HIS A 263 4.07 -3.21 16.43
C HIS A 263 2.70 -2.60 16.35
N TYR A 264 2.61 -1.34 15.94
CA TYR A 264 1.31 -0.77 15.68
C TYR A 264 0.71 -1.48 14.47
N THR A 265 -0.14 -2.46 14.72
CA THR A 265 -0.85 -3.21 13.70
C THR A 265 -2.16 -2.57 13.30
N GLY A 266 -2.54 -1.49 13.98
CA GLY A 266 -3.83 -0.87 13.81
C GLY A 266 -4.97 -1.60 14.50
N THR A 267 -4.73 -2.76 15.11
CA THR A 267 -5.74 -3.41 15.95
C THR A 267 -5.78 -2.72 17.30
N LEU A 268 -6.91 -2.14 17.61
CA LEU A 268 -7.18 -1.73 18.99
C LEU A 268 -7.31 -2.99 19.85
N PRO A 269 -6.78 -2.96 21.09
CA PRO A 269 -6.93 -4.09 21.97
C PRO A 269 -8.42 -4.36 22.19
N LYS A 270 -8.82 -5.61 22.03
CA LYS A 270 -10.21 -6.07 22.21
C LYS A 270 -10.74 -5.87 23.64
N ASP A 271 -9.86 -5.64 24.60
CA ASP A 271 -10.16 -5.57 26.03
C ASP A 271 -10.21 -4.15 26.61
N GLY A 272 -10.06 -3.12 25.79
CA GLY A 272 -10.10 -1.72 26.25
C GLY A 272 -8.96 -1.31 27.20
N ALA A 273 -8.00 -2.21 27.45
CA ALA A 273 -6.98 -2.06 28.48
C ALA A 273 -5.74 -1.25 28.01
N ARG A 274 -5.68 -0.84 26.74
CA ARG A 274 -4.54 -0.10 26.20
C ARG A 274 -4.92 1.31 25.80
N PRO A 275 -4.06 2.29 26.08
CA PRO A 275 -4.24 3.61 25.52
C PRO A 275 -4.24 3.52 23.99
N ALA A 276 -5.13 4.26 23.36
CA ALA A 276 -5.19 4.35 21.90
C ALA A 276 -3.93 5.06 21.40
N ALA A 277 -2.88 4.30 21.12
CA ALA A 277 -1.67 4.82 20.49
C ALA A 277 -1.92 5.05 19.00
N TYR A 278 -1.21 5.97 18.39
CA TYR A 278 -1.26 6.23 16.95
C TYR A 278 0.12 6.54 16.38
N VAL A 279 0.27 6.34 15.08
CA VAL A 279 1.51 6.67 14.38
C VAL A 279 1.56 8.17 14.12
N ILE A 280 2.69 8.80 14.44
CA ILE A 280 2.95 10.22 14.25
C ILE A 280 3.86 10.37 13.02
N GLU A 281 3.34 11.01 11.97
CA GLU A 281 4.12 11.40 10.79
C GLU A 281 4.37 12.93 10.82
N PRO A 282 5.24 13.48 9.96
CA PRO A 282 5.68 14.88 10.05
C PRO A 282 4.56 15.93 10.06
N HIS A 283 3.39 15.59 9.46
CA HIS A 283 2.27 16.53 9.34
C HIS A 283 1.13 16.27 10.32
N THR A 284 1.20 15.20 11.14
CA THR A 284 0.12 14.83 12.07
C THR A 284 -0.28 16.00 12.98
N ALA A 285 0.69 16.68 13.57
CA ALA A 285 0.44 17.85 14.43
C ALA A 285 -0.17 19.03 13.67
N ALA A 286 0.23 19.26 12.41
CA ALA A 286 -0.29 20.35 11.58
C ALA A 286 -1.73 20.13 11.13
N LYS A 287 -2.25 18.91 11.14
CA LYS A 287 -3.63 18.58 10.78
C LYS A 287 -4.66 19.08 11.79
N THR A 288 -4.21 19.58 12.95
CA THR A 288 -5.05 20.35 13.84
C THR A 288 -5.40 21.73 13.28
N ALA A 289 -4.52 22.31 12.42
CA ALA A 289 -4.67 23.62 11.80
C ALA A 289 -4.87 23.45 10.29
N ARG A 290 -6.09 23.48 9.83
CA ARG A 290 -6.61 23.17 8.49
C ARG A 290 -5.90 23.79 7.29
N ALA A 291 -5.06 24.82 7.46
CA ALA A 291 -4.50 25.64 6.37
C ALA A 291 -3.11 25.18 5.90
N ALA A 292 -2.35 24.46 6.73
CA ALA A 292 -0.92 24.23 6.49
C ALA A 292 -0.62 22.98 5.65
N VAL A 293 -1.54 22.03 5.54
CA VAL A 293 -1.29 20.68 5.00
C VAL A 293 -1.69 20.52 3.52
N ALA A 294 -2.54 21.40 2.99
CA ALA A 294 -3.10 21.25 1.64
C ALA A 294 -2.06 21.21 0.50
N ALA A 295 -0.89 21.81 0.71
CA ALA A 295 0.19 21.84 -0.30
C ALA A 295 0.99 20.53 -0.36
N ASP A 296 0.94 19.72 0.69
CA ASP A 296 1.75 18.50 0.84
C ASP A 296 1.02 17.22 0.39
N TRP A 297 -0.22 17.37 -0.10
CA TRP A 297 -1.06 16.29 -0.55
C TRP A 297 -0.93 16.04 -2.05
N TYR A 298 -1.04 14.77 -2.45
CA TYR A 298 -1.07 14.39 -3.85
C TYR A 298 -2.32 14.97 -4.53
N GLY A 299 -2.08 15.81 -5.55
CA GLY A 299 -3.17 16.47 -6.25
C GLY A 299 -3.52 17.87 -5.74
N GLY A 300 -3.04 18.31 -4.58
CA GLY A 300 -3.01 19.72 -4.09
C GLY A 300 -4.31 20.53 -4.13
N THR A 301 -5.38 19.95 -4.61
CA THR A 301 -6.66 20.59 -4.88
C THR A 301 -7.77 19.78 -4.24
N ALA A 302 -8.64 20.48 -3.55
CA ALA A 302 -9.92 19.93 -3.17
C ALA A 302 -10.54 19.17 -4.35
N ALA A 303 -11.24 18.09 -4.10
CA ALA A 303 -11.90 17.23 -5.09
C ALA A 303 -12.75 18.01 -6.12
N SER A 304 -13.21 19.19 -5.78
CA SER A 304 -13.95 20.11 -6.67
C SER A 304 -13.20 20.51 -7.95
N THR A 305 -11.90 20.25 -8.05
CA THR A 305 -11.10 20.51 -9.25
C THR A 305 -10.74 19.26 -10.07
N LEU A 306 -11.16 18.07 -9.65
CA LEU A 306 -11.09 16.87 -10.46
C LEU A 306 -12.12 16.96 -11.59
N SER A 307 -11.83 17.82 -12.56
CA SER A 307 -12.63 18.06 -13.76
C SER A 307 -12.65 16.84 -14.69
N LYS A 308 -13.25 16.97 -15.86
CA LYS A 308 -13.24 15.99 -16.97
C LYS A 308 -11.86 15.33 -17.22
N SER A 309 -10.76 16.00 -16.88
CA SER A 309 -9.41 15.45 -16.93
C SER A 309 -9.18 14.29 -15.97
N ALA A 310 -9.94 14.17 -14.88
CA ALA A 310 -9.84 13.04 -13.96
C ALA A 310 -10.25 11.70 -14.60
N TRP A 311 -11.13 11.73 -15.62
CA TRP A 311 -11.43 10.52 -16.39
C TRP A 311 -10.23 10.03 -17.19
N ASP A 312 -9.39 10.94 -17.66
CA ASP A 312 -8.27 10.61 -18.54
C ASP A 312 -6.93 10.49 -17.82
N SER A 313 -6.80 11.04 -16.61
CA SER A 313 -5.51 11.19 -15.90
C SER A 313 -5.17 10.11 -14.88
N GLY A 314 -6.11 9.25 -14.47
CA GLY A 314 -5.84 8.21 -13.47
C GLY A 314 -5.15 6.98 -14.06
N LEU A 315 -4.70 6.07 -13.18
CA LEU A 315 -4.13 4.79 -13.60
C LEU A 315 -5.15 3.99 -14.40
N ASN A 316 -4.72 3.48 -15.55
CA ASN A 316 -5.55 2.68 -16.43
C ASN A 316 -5.47 1.20 -16.02
N ILE A 317 -6.63 0.58 -15.76
CA ILE A 317 -6.73 -0.82 -15.38
C ILE A 317 -6.09 -1.75 -16.42
N ALA A 318 -6.29 -1.50 -17.72
CA ALA A 318 -5.69 -2.32 -18.76
C ALA A 318 -4.16 -2.34 -18.70
N THR A 319 -3.54 -1.22 -18.30
CA THR A 319 -2.08 -1.16 -18.09
C THR A 319 -1.67 -1.95 -16.86
N LEU A 320 -2.36 -1.75 -15.73
CA LEU A 320 -2.07 -2.49 -14.50
C LEU A 320 -2.23 -4.01 -14.68
N LEU A 321 -3.30 -4.43 -15.37
CA LEU A 321 -3.56 -5.85 -15.64
C LEU A 321 -2.48 -6.48 -16.54
N ARG A 322 -1.81 -5.71 -17.38
CA ARG A 322 -0.74 -6.20 -18.23
C ARG A 322 0.56 -6.39 -17.47
N ASP A 323 0.93 -5.41 -16.63
CA ASP A 323 2.29 -5.26 -16.16
C ASP A 323 2.53 -5.78 -14.72
N ASP A 324 1.53 -5.75 -13.82
CA ASP A 324 1.77 -5.83 -12.37
C ASP A 324 0.90 -6.86 -11.62
N LYS A 325 0.58 -7.98 -12.24
CA LYS A 325 -0.30 -8.99 -11.62
C LYS A 325 0.37 -9.78 -10.50
N ILE A 326 -0.25 -9.78 -9.34
CA ILE A 326 0.06 -10.67 -8.23
C ILE A 326 -0.97 -11.80 -8.21
N LYS A 327 -0.52 -13.06 -8.27
CA LYS A 327 -1.40 -14.24 -8.19
C LYS A 327 -1.37 -14.80 -6.77
N PHE A 328 -2.55 -15.08 -6.21
CA PHE A 328 -2.68 -15.76 -4.92
C PHE A 328 -2.99 -17.23 -5.14
N ALA A 329 -2.27 -18.08 -4.41
CA ALA A 329 -2.43 -19.52 -4.53
C ALA A 329 -3.65 -20.09 -3.76
N ALA A 330 -4.16 -19.36 -2.76
CA ALA A 330 -5.10 -19.93 -1.79
C ALA A 330 -6.59 -19.81 -2.17
N ASP A 331 -6.99 -18.77 -2.94
CA ASP A 331 -8.41 -18.49 -3.21
C ASP A 331 -8.74 -18.24 -4.69
N GLY A 332 -7.78 -18.41 -5.60
CA GLY A 332 -7.92 -18.06 -7.01
C GLY A 332 -8.02 -16.56 -7.27
N GLY A 333 -7.89 -15.73 -6.24
CA GLY A 333 -7.88 -14.28 -6.33
C GLY A 333 -6.62 -13.75 -7.00
N ARG A 334 -6.74 -12.55 -7.53
CA ARG A 334 -5.64 -11.77 -8.12
C ARG A 334 -5.60 -10.39 -7.51
N ALA A 335 -4.45 -9.77 -7.55
CA ALA A 335 -4.34 -8.35 -7.26
C ALA A 335 -3.38 -7.67 -8.24
N VAL A 336 -3.50 -6.35 -8.32
CA VAL A 336 -2.55 -5.49 -9.01
C VAL A 336 -2.11 -4.39 -8.06
N VAL A 337 -0.83 -4.04 -8.10
CA VAL A 337 -0.33 -2.89 -7.35
C VAL A 337 -0.88 -1.62 -8.00
N VAL A 338 -1.55 -0.80 -7.21
CA VAL A 338 -2.14 0.46 -7.66
C VAL A 338 -1.17 1.60 -7.45
N SER A 339 -0.60 1.67 -6.26
CA SER A 339 0.26 2.79 -5.87
C SER A 339 1.04 2.45 -4.61
N TYR A 340 2.09 3.24 -4.39
CA TYR A 340 2.71 3.40 -3.08
C TYR A 340 2.28 4.73 -2.49
N THR A 341 2.25 4.83 -1.18
CA THR A 341 1.85 6.04 -0.46
C THR A 341 2.68 6.20 0.81
N ASN A 342 2.97 7.43 1.19
CA ASN A 342 3.60 7.74 2.45
C ASN A 342 2.61 7.58 3.61
N GLU A 343 3.11 7.54 4.85
CA GLU A 343 2.26 7.54 6.03
C GLU A 343 1.36 8.76 6.04
N ASN A 344 0.12 8.54 6.44
CA ASN A 344 -0.88 9.59 6.58
C ASN A 344 -1.75 9.26 7.77
N THR A 345 -1.54 9.95 8.87
CA THR A 345 -2.27 9.75 10.12
C THR A 345 -2.92 11.04 10.58
N GLN A 346 -3.95 10.94 11.38
CA GLN A 346 -4.64 12.10 11.95
C GLN A 346 -4.22 12.32 13.39
N HIS A 347 -4.25 13.58 13.82
CA HIS A 347 -4.03 13.90 15.20
C HIS A 347 -5.21 13.42 16.06
N TYR A 348 -4.94 12.91 17.26
CA TYR A 348 -5.95 12.35 18.16
C TYR A 348 -7.07 13.35 18.55
N SER A 349 -6.80 14.64 18.50
CA SER A 349 -7.77 15.70 18.84
C SER A 349 -8.51 16.28 17.63
N ALA A 350 -8.17 15.85 16.41
CA ALA A 350 -8.74 16.40 15.19
C ALA A 350 -8.95 15.32 14.14
N HIS A 351 -10.18 15.22 13.65
CA HIS A 351 -10.56 14.32 12.56
C HIS A 351 -11.18 15.12 11.42
N SER A 352 -10.80 14.81 10.20
CA SER A 352 -11.43 15.38 9.01
C SER A 352 -11.22 14.45 7.81
N GLU A 353 -12.30 14.14 7.11
CA GLU A 353 -12.27 13.38 5.85
C GLU A 353 -11.37 14.02 4.80
N LYS A 354 -11.17 15.34 4.86
CA LYS A 354 -10.27 16.07 3.94
C LYS A 354 -8.81 15.68 4.05
N TRP A 355 -8.43 14.95 5.07
CA TRP A 355 -7.07 14.48 5.30
C TRP A 355 -6.90 12.97 5.09
N LEU A 356 -8.00 12.27 4.78
CA LEU A 356 -7.96 10.83 4.58
C LEU A 356 -7.39 10.49 3.21
N THR A 357 -6.57 9.45 3.17
CA THR A 357 -6.17 8.85 1.90
C THR A 357 -7.28 7.95 1.39
N GLY A 358 -7.63 8.11 0.13
CA GLY A 358 -8.70 7.35 -0.49
C GLY A 358 -8.38 6.95 -1.93
N LEU A 359 -9.37 6.36 -2.57
CA LEU A 359 -9.36 6.00 -3.98
C LEU A 359 -10.57 6.61 -4.69
N LEU A 360 -10.31 7.25 -5.83
CA LEU A 360 -11.33 7.65 -6.79
C LEU A 360 -11.32 6.65 -7.94
N LEU A 361 -12.45 6.01 -8.18
CA LEU A 361 -12.65 5.00 -9.20
C LEU A 361 -13.37 5.59 -10.40
N ARG A 362 -12.96 5.19 -11.61
CA ARG A 362 -13.55 5.61 -12.89
C ARG A 362 -14.18 4.39 -13.55
N ALA A 363 -15.48 4.44 -13.74
CA ALA A 363 -16.22 3.29 -14.24
C ALA A 363 -17.29 3.68 -15.26
N VAL A 364 -17.77 2.66 -15.95
CA VAL A 364 -19.01 2.73 -16.72
C VAL A 364 -20.02 1.81 -16.05
N PHE A 365 -21.13 2.38 -15.65
CA PHE A 365 -22.25 1.59 -15.14
C PHE A 365 -23.14 1.12 -16.30
N VAL A 366 -23.50 -0.16 -16.26
CA VAL A 366 -24.36 -0.81 -17.25
C VAL A 366 -25.61 -1.28 -16.52
N PRO A 367 -26.71 -0.51 -16.52
CA PRO A 367 -27.96 -0.92 -15.88
C PRO A 367 -28.47 -2.24 -16.42
N LYS A 368 -29.02 -3.10 -15.57
CA LYS A 368 -29.64 -4.36 -15.96
C LYS A 368 -30.91 -4.14 -16.76
N THR A 369 -31.69 -3.13 -16.37
CA THR A 369 -32.95 -2.76 -16.99
C THR A 369 -32.94 -1.26 -17.26
N VAL A 370 -33.27 -0.88 -18.49
CA VAL A 370 -33.48 0.50 -18.91
C VAL A 370 -34.85 0.63 -19.55
N TYR A 371 -35.62 1.62 -19.17
CA TYR A 371 -36.97 1.83 -19.70
C TYR A 371 -36.97 2.88 -20.81
N SER A 372 -37.75 2.62 -21.85
CA SER A 372 -37.92 3.57 -22.99
C SER A 372 -39.11 4.52 -22.84
N ASP A 373 -40.03 4.19 -21.94
CA ASP A 373 -41.29 4.93 -21.73
C ASP A 373 -41.40 5.53 -20.32
N GLY A 374 -42.26 6.53 -20.17
CA GLY A 374 -42.49 7.19 -18.90
C GLY A 374 -43.39 6.39 -17.92
N SER A 375 -43.83 5.20 -18.26
CA SER A 375 -44.59 4.30 -17.36
C SER A 375 -43.71 3.18 -16.80
N ALA A 376 -42.44 3.10 -17.20
CA ALA A 376 -41.48 2.07 -16.82
C ALA A 376 -42.01 0.66 -17.11
N THR A 377 -42.67 0.47 -18.23
CA THR A 377 -43.24 -0.80 -18.67
C THR A 377 -42.52 -1.45 -19.86
N THR A 378 -41.92 -0.60 -20.71
CA THR A 378 -41.24 -1.00 -21.93
C THR A 378 -39.73 -0.96 -21.75
N HIS A 379 -39.06 -2.10 -21.88
CA HIS A 379 -37.60 -2.17 -21.79
C HIS A 379 -36.97 -1.63 -23.08
N ALA A 380 -35.96 -0.75 -22.91
CA ALA A 380 -35.10 -0.32 -24.00
C ALA A 380 -33.96 -1.33 -24.21
N ALA A 381 -33.51 -1.48 -25.45
CA ALA A 381 -32.22 -2.10 -25.72
C ALA A 381 -31.13 -1.14 -25.22
N TYR A 382 -30.24 -1.63 -24.34
CA TYR A 382 -29.16 -0.84 -23.78
C TYR A 382 -27.85 -1.61 -23.87
N THR A 383 -26.79 -0.89 -24.23
CA THR A 383 -25.42 -1.41 -24.28
C THR A 383 -24.47 -0.49 -23.53
N ALA A 384 -23.37 -1.05 -23.03
CA ALA A 384 -22.35 -0.29 -22.33
C ALA A 384 -21.84 0.89 -23.18
N GLY A 385 -21.70 2.05 -22.55
CA GLY A 385 -21.26 3.28 -23.21
C GLY A 385 -22.41 4.15 -23.81
N GLN A 386 -23.67 3.74 -23.67
CA GLN A 386 -24.81 4.61 -23.96
C GLN A 386 -25.14 5.51 -22.76
N THR A 387 -25.73 6.68 -23.05
CA THR A 387 -26.25 7.57 -22.00
C THR A 387 -27.54 7.00 -21.43
N PHE A 388 -27.69 7.11 -20.12
CA PHE A 388 -28.93 6.78 -19.41
C PHE A 388 -29.26 7.84 -18.37
N TYR A 389 -30.49 7.82 -17.87
CA TYR A 389 -31.01 8.73 -16.85
C TYR A 389 -31.46 7.92 -15.64
N ARG A 390 -30.90 8.20 -14.47
CA ARG A 390 -31.27 7.57 -13.21
C ARG A 390 -32.39 8.39 -12.56
N TYR A 391 -33.48 7.73 -12.24
CA TYR A 391 -34.53 8.25 -11.37
C TYR A 391 -34.30 7.70 -9.96
N ARG A 392 -34.23 8.58 -8.97
CA ARG A 392 -34.03 8.25 -7.56
C ARG A 392 -35.06 8.97 -6.73
N PRO A 393 -35.98 8.27 -6.02
CA PRO A 393 -36.88 8.89 -5.07
C PRO A 393 -36.12 9.52 -3.92
N THR A 394 -36.57 10.69 -3.44
CA THR A 394 -35.98 11.41 -2.30
C THR A 394 -36.84 11.33 -1.05
N ASP A 395 -38.04 10.71 -1.14
CA ASP A 395 -38.91 10.49 0.01
C ASP A 395 -38.37 9.36 0.89
N SER A 396 -38.11 9.69 2.17
CA SER A 396 -37.50 8.80 3.16
C SER A 396 -38.39 7.67 3.70
N SER A 397 -39.64 7.57 3.23
CA SER A 397 -40.60 6.58 3.74
C SER A 397 -40.39 5.13 3.25
N THR A 398 -39.54 4.92 2.26
CA THR A 398 -39.16 3.62 1.71
C THR A 398 -37.65 3.56 1.49
N SER A 399 -37.06 2.36 1.56
CA SER A 399 -35.64 2.19 1.25
C SER A 399 -35.35 2.77 -0.13
N GLU A 400 -34.54 3.84 -0.19
CA GLU A 400 -34.26 4.62 -1.41
C GLU A 400 -33.80 3.75 -2.57
N ASP A 401 -33.16 2.62 -2.29
CA ASP A 401 -32.50 1.78 -3.28
C ASP A 401 -33.44 0.82 -4.02
N GLU A 402 -34.63 0.52 -3.46
CA GLU A 402 -35.57 -0.42 -4.08
C GLU A 402 -36.37 0.19 -5.25
N ARG A 403 -36.40 1.52 -5.35
CA ARG A 403 -37.16 2.24 -6.37
C ARG A 403 -36.32 2.99 -7.40
N VAL A 404 -35.00 2.80 -7.40
CA VAL A 404 -34.12 3.39 -8.42
C VAL A 404 -34.44 2.76 -9.78
N LEU A 405 -34.77 3.61 -10.76
CA LEU A 405 -35.04 3.20 -12.13
C LEU A 405 -34.09 3.88 -13.10
N TYR A 406 -33.87 3.26 -14.25
CA TYR A 406 -33.01 3.77 -15.30
C TYR A 406 -33.80 3.93 -16.60
N PHE A 407 -33.68 5.09 -17.25
CA PHE A 407 -34.40 5.45 -18.47
C PHE A 407 -33.44 5.76 -19.61
N ALA A 408 -33.89 5.46 -20.84
CA ALA A 408 -33.10 5.73 -22.06
C ALA A 408 -33.12 7.22 -22.48
N SER A 409 -34.07 8.03 -21.95
CA SER A 409 -34.16 9.44 -22.25
C SER A 409 -34.58 10.26 -21.04
N ALA A 410 -34.19 11.53 -21.03
CA ALA A 410 -34.61 12.49 -20.01
C ALA A 410 -36.16 12.66 -19.99
N ASP A 411 -36.81 12.63 -21.16
CA ASP A 411 -38.25 12.82 -21.26
C ASP A 411 -39.02 11.66 -20.65
N ALA A 412 -38.55 10.40 -20.84
CA ALA A 412 -39.14 9.25 -20.19
C ALA A 412 -38.98 9.30 -18.66
N ALA A 413 -37.82 9.68 -18.16
CA ALA A 413 -37.56 9.85 -16.72
C ALA A 413 -38.46 10.97 -16.11
N ARG A 414 -38.59 12.09 -16.79
CA ARG A 414 -39.46 13.21 -16.35
C ARG A 414 -40.93 12.84 -16.38
N ALA A 415 -41.38 12.12 -17.42
CA ALA A 415 -42.75 11.64 -17.50
C ALA A 415 -43.10 10.68 -16.35
N TYR A 416 -42.16 9.79 -16.02
CA TYR A 416 -42.33 8.90 -14.85
C TYR A 416 -42.39 9.70 -13.55
N SER A 417 -41.49 10.66 -13.34
CA SER A 417 -41.49 11.54 -12.17
C SER A 417 -42.81 12.34 -12.04
N ALA A 418 -43.34 12.87 -13.15
CA ALA A 418 -44.60 13.61 -13.16
C ALA A 418 -45.80 12.72 -12.77
N ALA A 419 -45.77 11.43 -13.09
CA ALA A 419 -46.78 10.45 -12.69
C ALA A 419 -46.66 10.01 -11.22
N HIS A 420 -45.49 10.26 -10.57
CA HIS A 420 -45.19 9.87 -9.19
C HIS A 420 -44.72 11.09 -8.37
N PRO A 421 -45.55 12.15 -8.25
CA PRO A 421 -45.12 13.41 -7.63
C PRO A 421 -44.83 13.29 -6.13
N ALA A 422 -45.34 12.25 -5.45
CA ALA A 422 -45.09 12.02 -4.03
C ALA A 422 -43.67 11.58 -3.75
N ASP A 423 -42.93 11.07 -4.76
CA ASP A 423 -41.60 10.53 -4.60
C ASP A 423 -40.52 11.60 -4.48
N GLY A 424 -40.80 12.87 -4.87
CA GLY A 424 -39.84 13.98 -4.79
C GLY A 424 -38.51 13.66 -5.48
N ALA A 425 -38.55 13.02 -6.67
CA ALA A 425 -37.41 12.34 -7.24
C ALA A 425 -36.33 13.23 -7.84
N GLU A 426 -35.09 12.80 -7.73
CA GLU A 426 -33.92 13.30 -8.45
C GLU A 426 -33.74 12.54 -9.77
N ILE A 427 -33.54 13.27 -10.89
CA ILE A 427 -33.18 12.69 -12.19
C ILE A 427 -31.75 13.10 -12.52
N THR A 428 -30.88 12.11 -12.64
CA THR A 428 -29.44 12.30 -12.91
C THR A 428 -29.07 11.70 -14.26
N GLU A 429 -28.39 12.47 -15.11
CA GLU A 429 -27.87 12.01 -16.40
C GLU A 429 -26.50 11.36 -16.22
N TYR A 430 -26.27 10.24 -16.88
CA TYR A 430 -24.98 9.51 -16.97
C TYR A 430 -24.50 9.47 -18.43
N PRO A 431 -23.74 10.47 -18.88
CA PRO A 431 -23.25 10.52 -20.26
C PRO A 431 -22.37 9.32 -20.55
N GLN A 432 -22.72 8.54 -21.58
CA GLN A 432 -22.01 7.31 -21.95
C GLN A 432 -21.91 6.28 -20.81
N GLY A 433 -22.80 6.34 -19.84
CA GLY A 433 -22.76 5.48 -18.65
C GLY A 433 -21.61 5.77 -17.67
N ARG A 434 -20.84 6.83 -17.89
CA ARG A 434 -19.67 7.17 -17.07
C ARG A 434 -20.09 7.55 -15.67
N CYS A 435 -19.36 6.99 -14.69
CA CYS A 435 -19.56 7.30 -13.29
C CYS A 435 -18.27 7.17 -12.50
N PHE A 436 -18.29 7.73 -11.32
CA PHE A 436 -17.21 7.72 -10.37
C PHE A 436 -17.68 7.12 -9.04
N TYR A 437 -16.78 6.43 -8.37
CA TYR A 437 -16.97 5.99 -7.00
C TYR A 437 -15.77 6.46 -6.20
N HIS A 438 -16.00 6.77 -4.95
CA HIS A 438 -14.98 7.24 -4.05
C HIS A 438 -15.04 6.44 -2.77
N MET A 439 -13.89 6.27 -2.10
CA MET A 439 -13.79 5.59 -0.82
C MET A 439 -12.54 6.00 -0.07
N TRP A 440 -12.64 6.00 1.25
CA TRP A 440 -11.50 6.19 2.13
C TRP A 440 -10.84 4.86 2.49
N LEU A 441 -9.50 4.85 2.58
CA LEU A 441 -8.76 3.68 3.04
C LEU A 441 -8.85 3.61 4.57
N ARG A 442 -9.25 2.45 5.07
CA ARG A 442 -9.28 2.16 6.51
C ARG A 442 -8.10 1.28 6.91
N HIS A 443 -7.48 1.60 8.02
CA HIS A 443 -6.42 0.79 8.61
C HIS A 443 -6.99 -0.29 9.55
N THR A 444 -8.05 0.04 10.27
CA THR A 444 -8.76 -0.91 11.13
C THR A 444 -10.17 -1.15 10.61
N VAL A 445 -10.60 -2.41 10.63
CA VAL A 445 -11.91 -2.86 10.14
C VAL A 445 -12.82 -3.29 11.30
N GLU A 446 -12.48 -2.96 12.55
CA GLU A 446 -13.28 -3.36 13.70
C GLU A 446 -14.66 -2.67 13.66
N GLU A 447 -15.71 -3.49 13.83
CA GLU A 447 -17.07 -3.00 14.06
C GLU A 447 -17.09 -2.16 15.33
N ARG A 448 -17.20 -0.85 15.18
CA ARG A 448 -17.30 0.10 16.27
C ARG A 448 -18.50 0.99 16.07
N ASP A 449 -18.85 1.67 17.14
CA ASP A 449 -19.83 2.75 17.09
C ASP A 449 -19.39 3.74 15.98
N PRO A 450 -20.16 3.88 14.90
CA PRO A 450 -19.83 4.78 13.80
C PRO A 450 -19.73 6.24 14.21
N ALA A 451 -20.20 6.59 15.40
CA ALA A 451 -20.10 7.95 15.95
C ALA A 451 -18.71 8.28 16.53
N ILE A 452 -17.82 7.29 16.69
CA ILE A 452 -16.50 7.49 17.30
C ILE A 452 -15.42 7.12 16.33
N VAL A 453 -14.76 8.12 15.74
CA VAL A 453 -13.61 7.94 14.85
C VAL A 453 -12.32 7.98 15.66
N PHE A 454 -11.52 6.93 15.56
CA PHE A 454 -10.21 6.86 16.20
C PHE A 454 -9.11 7.38 15.27
N PRO A 455 -8.01 7.92 15.80
CA PRO A 455 -6.92 8.49 15.01
C PRO A 455 -6.40 7.56 13.92
N MET A 456 -6.42 6.24 14.17
CA MET A 456 -5.86 5.25 13.25
C MET A 456 -6.91 4.53 12.40
N GLU A 457 -8.19 4.80 12.56
CA GLU A 457 -9.23 4.11 11.78
C GLU A 457 -9.00 4.27 10.27
N TYR A 458 -8.64 5.48 9.85
CA TYR A 458 -8.34 5.82 8.46
C TYR A 458 -6.87 6.18 8.23
N GLY A 459 -5.99 5.76 9.13
CA GLY A 459 -4.55 6.02 9.00
C GLY A 459 -3.91 5.17 7.90
N ILE A 460 -2.89 5.71 7.27
CA ILE A 460 -1.98 4.92 6.44
C ILE A 460 -0.69 4.74 7.21
N VAL A 461 -0.32 3.50 7.44
CA VAL A 461 0.88 3.11 8.20
C VAL A 461 1.88 2.44 7.27
N ARG A 462 3.15 2.81 7.42
CA ARG A 462 4.27 2.21 6.69
C ARG A 462 4.30 0.69 6.81
N ASN A 463 5.00 0.08 5.89
CA ASN A 463 5.25 -1.37 5.83
C ASN A 463 3.98 -2.24 5.86
N HIS A 464 2.85 -1.70 5.35
CA HIS A 464 1.59 -2.41 5.19
C HIS A 464 1.14 -2.42 3.74
N VAL A 465 0.42 -3.45 3.36
CA VAL A 465 -0.30 -3.57 2.10
C VAL A 465 -1.79 -3.39 2.36
N TYR A 466 -2.37 -2.37 1.76
CA TYR A 466 -3.80 -2.10 1.78
C TYR A 466 -4.42 -2.74 0.53
N ARG A 467 -4.95 -3.95 0.68
CA ARG A 467 -5.64 -4.62 -0.41
C ARG A 467 -7.12 -4.32 -0.37
N VAL A 468 -7.60 -3.70 -1.42
CA VAL A 468 -8.98 -3.24 -1.56
C VAL A 468 -9.74 -4.15 -2.51
N ARG A 469 -10.89 -4.66 -2.09
CA ARG A 469 -11.89 -5.34 -2.94
C ARG A 469 -13.20 -4.55 -2.89
N PHE A 470 -13.81 -4.33 -4.04
CA PHE A 470 -15.00 -3.48 -4.14
C PHE A 470 -16.30 -4.28 -4.22
N ASN A 471 -17.31 -3.75 -3.54
CA ASN A 471 -18.72 -4.05 -3.75
C ASN A 471 -19.42 -2.77 -4.21
N PHE A 472 -20.16 -2.84 -5.30
CA PHE A 472 -20.83 -1.68 -5.88
C PHE A 472 -22.34 -1.75 -5.65
N HIS A 473 -22.93 -0.58 -5.34
CA HIS A 473 -24.35 -0.38 -5.07
C HIS A 473 -24.92 0.62 -6.06
N GLY A 474 -25.33 0.15 -7.24
CA GLY A 474 -25.88 1.00 -8.29
C GLY A 474 -24.82 1.86 -9.01
N ALA A 475 -25.31 2.86 -9.73
CA ALA A 475 -24.45 3.83 -10.40
C ALA A 475 -23.80 4.78 -9.38
N GLY A 476 -22.53 5.02 -9.53
CA GLY A 476 -21.79 6.02 -8.75
C GLY A 476 -22.28 7.45 -9.05
N THR A 477 -21.44 8.45 -8.82
CA THR A 477 -21.73 9.84 -9.17
C THR A 477 -21.34 10.13 -10.62
N PRO A 478 -22.06 10.97 -11.36
CA PRO A 478 -21.70 11.32 -12.75
C PRO A 478 -20.48 12.24 -12.82
N THR A 479 -20.12 12.87 -11.71
CA THR A 479 -18.95 13.74 -11.54
C THR A 479 -18.03 13.16 -10.46
N PRO A 480 -16.73 13.44 -10.54
CA PRO A 480 -15.78 12.97 -9.51
C PRO A 480 -15.95 13.81 -8.22
N ASP A 481 -16.95 13.48 -7.45
CA ASP A 481 -17.26 14.12 -6.17
C ASP A 481 -16.88 13.17 -5.03
N ILE A 482 -15.97 13.58 -4.18
CA ILE A 482 -15.55 12.83 -2.99
C ILE A 482 -16.38 13.20 -1.74
N GLU A 483 -17.24 14.22 -1.82
CA GLU A 483 -18.18 14.59 -0.76
C GLU A 483 -19.58 13.97 -0.99
N GLY A 484 -19.77 13.27 -2.10
CA GLY A 484 -21.03 12.62 -2.46
C GLY A 484 -21.27 11.29 -1.71
N PRO A 485 -22.49 10.76 -1.79
CA PRO A 485 -22.83 9.51 -1.12
C PRO A 485 -21.94 8.35 -1.61
N GLU A 486 -21.47 7.55 -0.67
CA GLU A 486 -20.72 6.31 -0.99
C GLU A 486 -21.66 5.29 -1.66
N ASN A 487 -21.48 5.06 -2.96
CA ASN A 487 -22.18 4.05 -3.74
C ASN A 487 -21.31 2.79 -3.97
N ALA A 488 -20.22 2.68 -3.26
CA ALA A 488 -19.37 1.51 -3.22
C ALA A 488 -18.94 1.24 -1.77
N GLU A 489 -18.92 -0.02 -1.41
CA GLU A 489 -18.29 -0.49 -0.20
C GLU A 489 -16.98 -1.18 -0.55
N ALA A 490 -16.00 -1.08 0.33
CA ALA A 490 -14.78 -1.84 0.16
C ALA A 490 -14.50 -2.72 1.37
N ALA A 491 -14.18 -3.95 1.09
CA ALA A 491 -13.43 -4.76 2.02
C ALA A 491 -11.94 -4.41 1.87
N ILE A 492 -11.35 -3.85 2.92
CA ILE A 492 -9.93 -3.50 2.96
C ILE A 492 -9.22 -4.52 3.85
N TYR A 493 -8.25 -5.21 3.26
CA TYR A 493 -7.39 -6.15 3.97
C TYR A 493 -6.05 -5.48 4.20
N VAL A 494 -5.77 -5.12 5.45
CA VAL A 494 -4.48 -4.55 5.85
C VAL A 494 -3.58 -5.70 6.25
N ARG A 495 -2.45 -5.84 5.57
CA ARG A 495 -1.53 -6.97 5.73
C ARG A 495 -0.09 -6.50 5.89
N PRO A 496 0.71 -7.22 6.69
CA PRO A 496 2.15 -6.98 6.73
C PRO A 496 2.79 -7.11 5.35
N TRP A 497 3.71 -6.22 5.04
CA TRP A 497 4.42 -6.23 3.77
C TRP A 497 5.78 -6.91 3.90
N ASN A 498 5.80 -8.22 3.74
CA ASN A 498 7.00 -9.04 3.88
C ASN A 498 7.84 -9.10 2.60
N VAL A 499 9.16 -9.30 2.79
CA VAL A 499 10.15 -9.30 1.70
C VAL A 499 10.32 -10.66 1.05
N PHE A 500 10.15 -11.74 1.80
CA PHE A 500 10.56 -13.07 1.34
C PHE A 500 9.37 -14.01 1.25
N ARG A 501 9.31 -14.76 0.13
CA ARG A 501 8.44 -15.92 0.04
C ARG A 501 8.92 -16.98 1.03
N HIS A 502 8.05 -17.37 1.95
CA HIS A 502 8.15 -18.72 2.49
C HIS A 502 7.82 -19.70 1.35
N GLU A 503 8.81 -20.13 0.60
CA GLU A 503 8.69 -21.42 -0.05
C GLU A 503 8.63 -22.44 1.07
N GLN A 504 7.45 -23.02 1.29
CA GLN A 504 7.35 -24.25 2.08
C GLN A 504 8.24 -25.28 1.39
N ILE A 505 9.40 -25.51 1.95
CA ILE A 505 10.17 -26.72 1.64
C ILE A 505 9.32 -27.85 2.23
N ILE A 506 8.56 -28.52 1.38
CA ILE A 506 7.97 -29.81 1.71
C ILE A 506 9.15 -30.78 1.71
N LEU A 507 9.56 -31.19 2.91
CA LEU A 507 10.48 -32.31 3.15
C LEU A 507 9.74 -33.63 2.90
#